data_d8094a6cec543b809d889bfb0350ee03
#
_entry.id   d8094a6cec543b809d889bfb0350ee03
#
_cell.length_a   1.000
_cell.length_b   1.000
_cell.length_c   1.000
_cell.angle_alpha   90.00
_cell.angle_beta   90.00
_cell.angle_gamma   90.00
#
_symmetry.space_group_name_H-M   'P 1'
#
loop_
_entity.id
_entity.type
_entity.pdbx_description
1 polymer ?
#
loop_
_entity_poly.entity_id
_entity_poly.type
_entity_poly.pdbx_seq_one_letter_code
_entity_poly.pdbx_strand_id
1 'polypeptide(L)'
;MRQLIRNPRLLVLSVAAPLVIVYFLKIFFDTLPPTFDVARYAVPVAAFVVHFLAFLLCAIALVQERTMGTMERMFINGFRRTEIIAGYVLGFLGLATFQAVAGLTEAIWLFDLDYNGDTLAMLFVVVWVLAIASVMVGIFISTFARHEGQVFPFVPLIILPSVFLSGLLVDVDELPTWADWLGLVFPCSGRTM
;
A
#
# COMPACT_ATOMS: atom_id res chain seq x y z
N MET A 1 15.07 11.01 -3.05
CA MET A 1 14.12 11.95 -3.64
C MET A 1 14.52 12.54 -4.99
N ARG A 2 15.74 13.05 -5.17
CA ARG A 2 16.18 13.56 -6.50
C ARG A 2 16.10 12.53 -7.63
N GLN A 3 16.24 11.24 -7.35
CA GLN A 3 16.12 10.19 -8.38
C GLN A 3 14.66 9.90 -8.75
N LEU A 4 13.73 9.89 -7.79
CA LEU A 4 12.30 9.78 -8.06
C LEU A 4 11.79 10.94 -8.92
N ILE A 5 12.20 12.18 -8.58
CA ILE A 5 11.84 13.37 -9.35
C ILE A 5 12.59 13.44 -10.69
N ARG A 6 13.81 12.90 -10.77
CA ARG A 6 14.65 12.88 -11.99
C ARG A 6 14.29 11.75 -12.97
N ASN A 7 13.57 10.72 -12.50
CA ASN A 7 13.03 9.64 -13.34
C ASN A 7 11.51 9.73 -13.38
N PRO A 8 10.94 10.64 -14.19
CA PRO A 8 9.48 10.78 -14.30
C PRO A 8 8.81 9.46 -14.72
N ARG A 9 9.53 8.58 -15.39
CA ARG A 9 9.05 7.24 -15.78
C ARG A 9 8.75 6.36 -14.56
N LEU A 10 9.59 6.38 -13.54
CA LEU A 10 9.36 5.62 -12.31
C LEU A 10 8.19 6.18 -11.51
N LEU A 11 8.05 7.51 -11.44
CA LEU A 11 6.90 8.15 -10.79
C LEU A 11 5.59 7.81 -11.52
N VAL A 12 5.59 7.95 -12.84
CA VAL A 12 4.41 7.60 -13.64
C VAL A 12 4.07 6.13 -13.46
N LEU A 13 5.05 5.24 -13.52
CA LEU A 13 4.82 3.80 -13.35
C LEU A 13 4.31 3.47 -11.94
N SER A 14 4.84 4.13 -10.91
CA SER A 14 4.42 3.89 -9.53
C SER A 14 2.96 4.27 -9.25
N VAL A 15 2.44 5.25 -9.98
CA VAL A 15 1.04 5.67 -9.89
C VAL A 15 0.17 4.89 -10.88
N ALA A 16 0.67 4.67 -12.10
CA ALA A 16 -0.08 3.96 -13.12
C ALA A 16 -0.28 2.48 -12.80
N ALA A 17 0.69 1.84 -12.12
CA ALA A 17 0.60 0.41 -11.81
C ALA A 17 -0.63 0.06 -10.93
N PRO A 18 -0.89 0.72 -9.78
CA PRO A 18 -2.11 0.44 -9.02
C PRO A 18 -3.37 0.69 -9.82
N LEU A 19 -3.44 1.78 -10.58
CA LEU A 19 -4.61 2.11 -11.38
C LEU A 19 -4.89 1.05 -12.46
N VAL A 20 -3.86 0.63 -13.18
CA VAL A 20 -4.00 -0.44 -14.19
C VAL A 20 -4.45 -1.75 -13.55
N ILE A 21 -3.93 -2.10 -12.37
CA ILE A 21 -4.32 -3.33 -11.67
C ILE A 21 -5.80 -3.25 -11.23
N VAL A 22 -6.25 -2.13 -10.67
CA VAL A 22 -7.65 -1.93 -10.27
C VAL A 22 -8.58 -1.98 -11.49
N TYR A 23 -8.16 -1.41 -12.63
CA TYR A 23 -8.90 -1.51 -13.88
C TYR A 23 -9.04 -2.97 -14.38
N PHE A 24 -7.96 -3.76 -14.36
CA PHE A 24 -8.04 -5.19 -14.70
C PHE A 24 -8.93 -5.96 -13.72
N LEU A 25 -8.89 -5.58 -12.46
CA LEU A 25 -9.75 -6.17 -11.44
C LEU A 25 -11.23 -5.93 -11.73
N LYS A 26 -11.58 -4.72 -12.21
CA LYS A 26 -12.95 -4.44 -12.66
C LYS A 26 -13.35 -5.37 -13.79
N ILE A 27 -12.52 -5.50 -14.82
CA ILE A 27 -12.82 -6.42 -15.93
C ILE A 27 -13.04 -7.85 -15.41
N PHE A 28 -12.24 -8.28 -14.43
CA PHE A 28 -12.43 -9.58 -13.78
C PHE A 28 -13.77 -9.67 -13.04
N PHE A 29 -14.11 -8.66 -12.23
CA PHE A 29 -15.39 -8.64 -11.51
C PHE A 29 -16.61 -8.60 -12.44
N ASP A 30 -16.50 -7.93 -13.60
CA ASP A 30 -17.57 -7.90 -14.61
C ASP A 30 -17.82 -9.28 -15.25
N THR A 31 -16.89 -10.24 -15.13
CA THR A 31 -17.07 -11.62 -15.59
C THR A 31 -17.74 -12.54 -14.56
N LEU A 32 -17.88 -12.08 -13.32
CA LEU A 32 -18.49 -12.85 -12.26
C LEU A 32 -20.03 -12.87 -12.37
N PRO A 33 -20.69 -13.92 -11.81
CA PRO A 33 -22.14 -13.98 -11.83
C PRO A 33 -22.77 -12.77 -11.11
N PRO A 34 -23.97 -12.32 -11.52
CA PRO A 34 -24.67 -11.18 -10.91
C PRO A 34 -25.00 -11.36 -9.41
N THR A 35 -24.88 -12.58 -8.90
CA THR A 35 -25.07 -12.90 -7.49
C THR A 35 -23.88 -12.50 -6.60
N PHE A 36 -22.75 -12.15 -7.21
CA PHE A 36 -21.57 -11.73 -6.47
C PHE A 36 -21.65 -10.23 -6.13
N ASP A 37 -21.56 -9.91 -4.85
CA ASP A 37 -21.59 -8.52 -4.37
C ASP A 37 -20.24 -7.85 -4.60
N VAL A 38 -20.06 -7.28 -5.78
CA VAL A 38 -18.83 -6.59 -6.15
C VAL A 38 -18.55 -5.38 -5.24
N ALA A 39 -19.58 -4.67 -4.80
CA ALA A 39 -19.42 -3.47 -3.97
C ALA A 39 -18.74 -3.77 -2.63
N ARG A 40 -19.00 -4.95 -2.06
CA ARG A 40 -18.37 -5.41 -0.81
C ARG A 40 -16.85 -5.59 -0.93
N TYR A 41 -16.37 -6.02 -2.10
CA TYR A 41 -14.96 -6.39 -2.30
C TYR A 41 -14.14 -5.34 -3.04
N ALA A 42 -14.76 -4.46 -3.81
CA ALA A 42 -14.10 -3.50 -4.67
C ALA A 42 -13.14 -2.57 -3.90
N VAL A 43 -13.63 -1.92 -2.83
CA VAL A 43 -12.82 -0.98 -2.03
C VAL A 43 -11.73 -1.69 -1.24
N PRO A 44 -12.00 -2.79 -0.50
CA PRO A 44 -10.94 -3.53 0.20
C PRO A 44 -9.83 -4.03 -0.73
N VAL A 45 -10.19 -4.52 -1.91
CA VAL A 45 -9.20 -5.00 -2.89
C VAL A 45 -8.40 -3.85 -3.50
N ALA A 46 -9.03 -2.74 -3.84
CA ALA A 46 -8.31 -1.54 -4.31
C ALA A 46 -7.35 -1.01 -3.22
N ALA A 47 -7.81 -0.93 -1.98
CA ALA A 47 -6.97 -0.55 -0.84
C ALA A 47 -5.78 -1.50 -0.65
N PHE A 48 -6.01 -2.81 -0.80
CA PHE A 48 -4.95 -3.81 -0.74
C PHE A 48 -3.91 -3.62 -1.86
N VAL A 49 -4.34 -3.34 -3.09
CA VAL A 49 -3.42 -3.08 -4.22
C VAL A 49 -2.55 -1.85 -3.93
N VAL A 50 -3.16 -0.76 -3.45
CA VAL A 50 -2.43 0.45 -3.07
C VAL A 50 -1.43 0.16 -1.94
N HIS A 51 -1.87 -0.55 -0.89
CA HIS A 51 -1.02 -0.98 0.23
C HIS A 51 0.19 -1.79 -0.26
N PHE A 52 -0.04 -2.81 -1.05
CA PHE A 52 1.01 -3.68 -1.57
C PHE A 52 2.05 -2.93 -2.39
N LEU A 53 1.58 -2.10 -3.34
CA LEU A 53 2.49 -1.36 -4.21
C LEU A 53 3.24 -0.26 -3.46
N ALA A 54 2.60 0.44 -2.53
CA ALA A 54 3.27 1.42 -1.68
C ALA A 54 4.39 0.79 -0.85
N PHE A 55 4.14 -0.38 -0.23
CA PHE A 55 5.14 -1.17 0.47
C PHE A 55 6.30 -1.56 -0.44
N LEU A 56 6.00 -2.21 -1.57
CA LEU A 56 6.99 -2.75 -2.49
C LEU A 56 7.89 -1.64 -3.07
N LEU A 57 7.29 -0.55 -3.53
CA LEU A 57 8.02 0.58 -4.10
C LEU A 57 8.91 1.26 -3.06
N CYS A 58 8.41 1.45 -1.83
CA CYS A 58 9.20 2.03 -0.75
C CYS A 58 10.40 1.14 -0.40
N ALA A 59 10.18 -0.17 -0.24
CA ALA A 59 11.23 -1.11 0.11
C ALA A 59 12.32 -1.18 -0.97
N ILE A 60 11.93 -1.34 -2.24
CA ILE A 60 12.87 -1.42 -3.37
C ILE A 60 13.65 -0.12 -3.52
N ALA A 61 12.97 1.04 -3.50
CA ALA A 61 13.64 2.33 -3.67
C ALA A 61 14.68 2.59 -2.58
N LEU A 62 14.39 2.25 -1.33
CA LEU A 62 15.35 2.43 -0.23
C LEU A 62 16.55 1.48 -0.34
N VAL A 63 16.35 0.24 -0.79
CA VAL A 63 17.44 -0.69 -1.05
C VAL A 63 18.31 -0.17 -2.20
N GLN A 64 17.72 0.33 -3.28
CA GLN A 64 18.44 0.93 -4.41
C GLN A 64 19.29 2.12 -3.97
N GLU A 65 18.72 3.05 -3.21
CA GLU A 65 19.44 4.22 -2.71
C GLU A 65 20.67 3.82 -1.86
N ARG A 66 20.54 2.74 -1.10
CA ARG A 66 21.62 2.20 -0.29
C ARG A 66 22.70 1.55 -1.15
N THR A 67 22.32 0.72 -2.11
CA THR A 67 23.27 0.00 -2.99
C THR A 67 24.01 0.93 -3.95
N MET A 68 23.38 2.03 -4.35
CA MET A 68 24.03 3.05 -5.19
C MET A 68 24.96 4.01 -4.43
N GLY A 69 25.13 3.85 -3.11
CA GLY A 69 25.98 4.70 -2.28
C GLY A 69 25.46 6.15 -2.16
N THR A 70 24.20 6.40 -2.50
CA THR A 70 23.60 7.73 -2.41
C THR A 70 23.56 8.22 -0.97
N MET A 71 23.29 7.32 -0.02
CA MET A 71 23.27 7.63 1.41
C MET A 71 24.68 8.06 1.92
N GLU A 72 25.74 7.40 1.47
CA GLU A 72 27.13 7.75 1.85
C GLU A 72 27.48 9.15 1.38
N ARG A 73 27.09 9.52 0.16
CA ARG A 73 27.30 10.88 -0.37
C ARG A 73 26.54 11.95 0.42
N MET A 74 25.36 11.63 0.95
CA MET A 74 24.60 12.54 1.82
C MET A 74 25.32 12.75 3.15
N PHE A 75 25.93 11.71 3.75
CA PHE A 75 26.71 11.82 4.97
C PHE A 75 27.97 12.68 4.77
N ILE A 76 28.67 12.53 3.64
CA ILE A 76 29.84 13.36 3.30
C ILE A 76 29.45 14.85 3.16
N ASN A 77 28.23 15.13 2.70
CA ASN A 77 27.70 16.50 2.60
C ASN A 77 27.15 17.05 3.94
N GLY A 78 27.34 16.35 5.06
CA GLY A 78 27.01 16.82 6.39
C GLY A 78 25.57 16.58 6.84
N PHE A 79 24.75 15.85 6.08
CA PHE A 79 23.40 15.50 6.50
C PHE A 79 23.40 14.51 7.66
N ARG A 80 22.53 14.73 8.65
CA ARG A 80 22.35 13.82 9.77
C ARG A 80 21.50 12.61 9.35
N ARG A 81 21.72 11.45 9.98
CA ARG A 81 20.93 10.23 9.70
C ARG A 81 19.43 10.45 9.84
N THR A 82 19.02 11.19 10.87
CA THR A 82 17.62 11.53 11.13
C THR A 82 17.01 12.39 10.03
N GLU A 83 17.75 13.33 9.47
CA GLU A 83 17.30 14.20 8.37
C GLU A 83 17.11 13.41 7.08
N ILE A 84 18.00 12.46 6.81
CA ILE A 84 17.92 11.59 5.65
C ILE A 84 16.69 10.69 5.77
N ILE A 85 16.52 10.01 6.91
CA ILE A 85 15.36 9.13 7.15
C ILE A 85 14.06 9.91 7.10
N ALA A 86 14.00 11.07 7.77
CA ALA A 86 12.79 11.91 7.75
C ALA A 86 12.44 12.37 6.32
N GLY A 87 13.45 12.73 5.53
CA GLY A 87 13.26 13.11 4.12
C GLY A 87 12.68 11.98 3.28
N TYR A 88 13.13 10.73 3.49
CA TYR A 88 12.58 9.56 2.80
C TYR A 88 11.16 9.26 3.27
N VAL A 89 10.92 9.24 4.58
CA VAL A 89 9.59 9.03 5.16
C VAL A 89 8.59 10.03 4.59
N LEU A 90 8.89 11.33 4.66
CA LEU A 90 7.99 12.37 4.15
C LEU A 90 7.73 12.23 2.65
N GLY A 91 8.74 11.83 1.88
CA GLY A 91 8.56 11.64 0.46
C GLY A 91 7.70 10.47 0.08
N PHE A 92 7.90 9.33 0.75
CA PHE A 92 7.06 8.17 0.53
C PHE A 92 5.65 8.35 1.08
N LEU A 93 5.49 9.09 2.19
CA LEU A 93 4.18 9.48 2.70
C LEU A 93 3.42 10.34 1.69
N GLY A 94 4.09 11.32 1.06
CA GLY A 94 3.49 12.12 0.00
C GLY A 94 3.04 11.28 -1.20
N LEU A 95 3.89 10.35 -1.64
CA LEU A 95 3.55 9.43 -2.73
C LEU A 95 2.41 8.49 -2.34
N ALA A 96 2.45 7.91 -1.15
CA ALA A 96 1.42 7.01 -0.63
C ALA A 96 0.06 7.73 -0.47
N THR A 97 0.07 8.99 -0.01
CA THR A 97 -1.14 9.82 0.04
C THR A 97 -1.72 10.03 -1.35
N PHE A 98 -0.89 10.34 -2.33
CA PHE A 98 -1.34 10.51 -3.70
C PHE A 98 -1.91 9.21 -4.28
N GLN A 99 -1.25 8.07 -4.05
CA GLN A 99 -1.74 6.75 -4.46
C GLN A 99 -3.07 6.39 -3.78
N ALA A 100 -3.23 6.69 -2.48
CA ALA A 100 -4.46 6.43 -1.75
C ALA A 100 -5.64 7.24 -2.32
N VAL A 101 -5.41 8.53 -2.60
CA VAL A 101 -6.44 9.39 -3.24
C VAL A 101 -6.78 8.86 -4.63
N ALA A 102 -5.78 8.59 -5.46
CA ALA A 102 -5.98 8.14 -6.82
C ALA A 102 -6.70 6.79 -6.86
N GLY A 103 -6.25 5.81 -6.06
CA GLY A 103 -6.84 4.47 -6.03
C GLY A 103 -8.27 4.45 -5.47
N LEU A 104 -8.56 5.24 -4.43
CA LEU A 104 -9.92 5.36 -3.89
C LEU A 104 -10.86 6.04 -4.89
N THR A 105 -10.40 7.13 -5.51
CA THR A 105 -11.20 7.85 -6.52
C THR A 105 -11.49 6.94 -7.72
N GLU A 106 -10.49 6.20 -8.18
CA GLU A 106 -10.66 5.24 -9.27
C GLU A 106 -11.64 4.13 -8.89
N ALA A 107 -11.50 3.54 -7.69
CA ALA A 107 -12.39 2.48 -7.24
C ALA A 107 -13.86 2.95 -7.20
N ILE A 108 -14.12 4.14 -6.65
CA ILE A 108 -15.47 4.71 -6.57
C ILE A 108 -16.03 4.95 -7.98
N TRP A 109 -15.24 5.57 -8.84
CA TRP A 109 -15.67 5.90 -10.21
C TRP A 109 -15.87 4.65 -11.07
N LEU A 110 -15.01 3.65 -10.92
CA LEU A 110 -14.99 2.46 -11.75
C LEU A 110 -16.09 1.46 -11.39
N PHE A 111 -16.41 1.35 -10.09
CA PHE A 111 -17.43 0.42 -9.58
C PHE A 111 -18.77 1.11 -9.31
N ASP A 112 -18.91 2.39 -9.69
CA ASP A 112 -20.14 3.18 -9.56
C ASP A 112 -20.74 3.15 -8.14
N LEU A 113 -19.85 3.33 -7.14
CA LEU A 113 -20.19 3.21 -5.73
C LEU A 113 -20.77 4.53 -5.22
N ASP A 114 -22.01 4.50 -4.78
CA ASP A 114 -22.71 5.68 -4.26
C ASP A 114 -22.57 5.76 -2.74
N TYR A 115 -21.50 6.41 -2.27
CA TYR A 115 -21.22 6.60 -0.86
C TYR A 115 -21.58 8.02 -0.39
N ASN A 116 -22.15 8.12 0.82
CA ASN A 116 -22.32 9.39 1.50
C ASN A 116 -20.96 10.03 1.82
N GLY A 117 -20.92 11.37 1.88
CA GLY A 117 -19.69 12.11 2.14
C GLY A 117 -18.95 11.67 3.42
N ASP A 118 -19.68 11.34 4.48
CA ASP A 118 -19.14 10.87 5.75
C ASP A 118 -18.45 9.49 5.59
N THR A 119 -19.08 8.57 4.85
CA THR A 119 -18.51 7.26 4.54
C THR A 119 -17.26 7.39 3.70
N LEU A 120 -17.28 8.29 2.73
CA LEU A 120 -16.13 8.58 1.85
C LEU A 120 -14.94 9.11 2.64
N ALA A 121 -15.18 10.05 3.57
CA ALA A 121 -14.14 10.58 4.45
C ALA A 121 -13.54 9.49 5.35
N MET A 122 -14.38 8.62 5.91
CA MET A 122 -13.93 7.49 6.72
C MET A 122 -13.08 6.51 5.92
N LEU A 123 -13.53 6.13 4.73
CA LEU A 123 -12.79 5.23 3.82
C LEU A 123 -11.43 5.85 3.44
N PHE A 124 -11.40 7.14 3.13
CA PHE A 124 -10.15 7.83 2.82
C PHE A 124 -9.17 7.76 3.99
N VAL A 125 -9.62 8.04 5.22
CA VAL A 125 -8.77 7.96 6.42
C VAL A 125 -8.22 6.55 6.61
N VAL A 126 -9.05 5.52 6.46
CA VAL A 126 -8.63 4.12 6.61
C VAL A 126 -7.58 3.76 5.56
N VAL A 127 -7.83 4.05 4.28
CA VAL A 127 -6.88 3.76 3.18
C VAL A 127 -5.59 4.57 3.35
N TRP A 128 -5.67 5.80 3.83
CA TRP A 128 -4.52 6.65 4.09
C TRP A 128 -3.65 6.12 5.26
N VAL A 129 -4.26 5.72 6.37
CA VAL A 129 -3.56 5.10 7.49
C VAL A 129 -2.90 3.78 7.05
N LEU A 130 -3.58 2.98 6.25
CA LEU A 130 -3.04 1.77 5.66
C LEU A 130 -1.82 2.07 4.78
N ALA A 131 -1.88 3.11 3.95
CA ALA A 131 -0.77 3.53 3.10
C ALA A 131 0.44 4.00 3.94
N ILE A 132 0.21 4.70 5.06
CA ILE A 132 1.28 5.06 6.00
C ILE A 132 1.92 3.82 6.60
N ALA A 133 1.11 2.87 7.08
CA ALA A 133 1.59 1.60 7.63
C ALA A 133 2.43 0.83 6.60
N SER A 134 2.00 0.81 5.33
CA SER A 134 2.72 0.20 4.21
C SER A 134 4.13 0.77 4.04
N VAL A 135 4.23 2.09 4.05
CA VAL A 135 5.53 2.80 3.93
C VAL A 135 6.43 2.43 5.11
N MET A 136 5.90 2.39 6.34
CA MET A 136 6.68 2.02 7.52
C MET A 136 7.21 0.58 7.44
N VAL A 137 6.36 -0.36 7.02
CA VAL A 137 6.76 -1.74 6.78
C VAL A 137 7.80 -1.83 5.66
N GLY A 138 7.64 -1.07 4.56
CA GLY A 138 8.61 -0.99 3.47
C GLY A 138 9.98 -0.49 3.94
N ILE A 139 10.02 0.55 4.75
CA ILE A 139 11.25 1.07 5.36
C ILE A 139 11.89 -0.01 6.25
N PHE A 140 11.09 -0.67 7.10
CA PHE A 140 11.57 -1.72 7.99
C PHE A 140 12.20 -2.88 7.21
N ILE A 141 11.51 -3.42 6.21
CA ILE A 141 12.01 -4.52 5.37
C ILE A 141 13.27 -4.11 4.61
N SER A 142 13.35 -2.87 4.14
CA SER A 142 14.53 -2.38 3.45
C SER A 142 15.81 -2.47 4.30
N THR A 143 15.69 -2.51 5.64
CA THR A 143 16.85 -2.63 6.53
C THR A 143 17.50 -4.02 6.48
N PHE A 144 16.73 -5.05 6.18
CA PHE A 144 17.19 -6.44 6.09
C PHE A 144 17.70 -6.82 4.70
N ALA A 145 17.16 -6.17 3.65
CA ALA A 145 17.52 -6.46 2.28
C ALA A 145 18.87 -5.81 1.90
N ARG A 146 19.77 -6.60 1.32
CA ARG A 146 21.08 -6.13 0.79
C ARG A 146 21.00 -5.77 -0.69
N HIS A 147 20.05 -6.33 -1.43
CA HIS A 147 19.78 -6.03 -2.82
C HIS A 147 18.27 -6.17 -3.08
N GLU A 148 17.79 -5.57 -4.16
CA GLU A 148 16.35 -5.47 -4.50
C GLU A 148 15.66 -6.83 -4.53
N GLY A 149 16.32 -7.87 -5.05
CA GLY A 149 15.77 -9.23 -5.13
C GLY A 149 15.44 -9.86 -3.77
N GLN A 150 16.07 -9.40 -2.68
CA GLN A 150 15.78 -9.89 -1.33
C GLN A 150 14.48 -9.31 -0.74
N VAL A 151 13.90 -8.30 -1.35
CA VAL A 151 12.59 -7.78 -0.94
C VAL A 151 11.47 -8.77 -1.27
N PHE A 152 11.57 -9.47 -2.41
CA PHE A 152 10.52 -10.38 -2.89
C PHE A 152 10.16 -11.54 -1.93
N PRO A 153 11.07 -12.20 -1.23
CA PRO A 153 10.73 -13.22 -0.23
C PRO A 153 9.87 -12.68 0.94
N PHE A 154 9.97 -11.39 1.26
CA PHE A 154 9.14 -10.77 2.30
C PHE A 154 7.72 -10.46 1.82
N VAL A 155 7.52 -10.41 0.51
CA VAL A 155 6.20 -10.13 -0.09
C VAL A 155 5.14 -11.12 0.40
N PRO A 156 5.29 -12.45 0.24
CA PRO A 156 4.29 -13.39 0.75
C PRO A 156 4.16 -13.34 2.27
N LEU A 157 5.24 -13.07 3.00
CA LEU A 157 5.21 -12.97 4.47
C LEU A 157 4.34 -11.81 4.96
N ILE A 158 4.21 -10.74 4.20
CA ILE A 158 3.40 -9.57 4.54
C ILE A 158 2.00 -9.70 3.94
N ILE A 159 1.90 -10.16 2.69
CA ILE A 159 0.63 -10.27 1.98
C ILE A 159 -0.28 -11.30 2.62
N LEU A 160 0.22 -12.51 2.89
CA LEU A 160 -0.60 -13.57 3.42
C LEU A 160 -1.30 -13.17 4.73
N PRO A 161 -0.59 -12.69 5.78
CA PRO A 161 -1.25 -12.21 6.98
C PRO A 161 -2.21 -11.04 6.70
N SER A 162 -1.84 -10.09 5.85
CA SER A 162 -2.68 -8.92 5.54
C SER A 162 -4.00 -9.33 4.88
N VAL A 163 -3.97 -10.28 3.93
CA VAL A 163 -5.15 -10.77 3.23
C VAL A 163 -6.02 -11.63 4.15
N PHE A 164 -5.41 -12.50 4.97
CA PHE A 164 -6.16 -13.34 5.91
C PHE A 164 -6.82 -12.52 7.03
N LEU A 165 -6.11 -11.51 7.57
CA LEU A 165 -6.61 -10.68 8.66
C LEU A 165 -7.57 -9.56 8.18
N SER A 166 -7.59 -9.27 6.86
CA SER A 166 -8.51 -8.28 6.29
C SER A 166 -9.96 -8.76 6.17
N GLY A 167 -10.23 -10.04 6.41
CA GLY A 167 -11.55 -10.62 6.16
C GLY A 167 -11.90 -10.81 4.69
N LEU A 168 -10.91 -10.67 3.79
CA LEU A 168 -11.11 -10.72 2.34
C LEU A 168 -11.30 -12.16 1.85
N LEU A 169 -10.63 -13.13 2.47
CA LEU A 169 -10.70 -14.56 2.11
C LEU A 169 -11.44 -15.41 3.13
N VAL A 170 -11.40 -15.03 4.41
CA VAL A 170 -12.02 -15.78 5.51
C VAL A 170 -12.85 -14.80 6.32
N ASP A 171 -14.12 -15.12 6.56
CA ASP A 171 -14.95 -14.29 7.43
C ASP A 171 -14.31 -14.22 8.83
N VAL A 172 -14.25 -13.00 9.36
CA VAL A 172 -13.54 -12.71 10.64
C VAL A 172 -14.12 -13.55 11.79
N ASP A 173 -15.39 -13.94 11.69
CA ASP A 173 -16.07 -14.77 12.69
C ASP A 173 -15.59 -16.23 12.73
N GLU A 174 -14.91 -16.71 11.70
CA GLU A 174 -14.32 -18.06 11.64
C GLU A 174 -12.86 -18.11 12.10
N LEU A 175 -12.26 -16.94 12.41
CA LEU A 175 -10.88 -16.86 12.84
C LEU A 175 -10.72 -17.24 14.33
N PRO A 176 -9.64 -17.95 14.71
CA PRO A 176 -9.36 -18.25 16.11
C PRO A 176 -9.19 -16.96 16.92
N THR A 177 -9.56 -16.99 18.19
CA THR A 177 -9.56 -15.83 19.11
C THR A 177 -8.21 -15.08 19.22
N TRP A 178 -7.08 -15.72 18.93
CA TRP A 178 -5.77 -15.05 18.86
C TRP A 178 -5.63 -14.14 17.62
N ALA A 179 -6.32 -14.46 16.53
CA ALA A 179 -6.32 -13.66 15.32
C ALA A 179 -7.12 -12.35 15.49
N ASP A 180 -8.13 -12.33 16.36
CA ASP A 180 -8.87 -11.13 16.75
C ASP A 180 -7.95 -10.05 17.35
N TRP A 181 -7.01 -10.45 18.19
CA TRP A 181 -6.02 -9.54 18.78
C TRP A 181 -5.03 -8.99 17.76
N LEU A 182 -4.63 -9.81 16.80
CA LEU A 182 -3.76 -9.38 15.70
C LEU A 182 -4.53 -8.49 14.70
N GLY A 183 -5.81 -8.75 14.46
CA GLY A 183 -6.67 -7.92 13.62
C GLY A 183 -6.82 -6.48 14.14
N LEU A 184 -6.68 -6.25 15.45
CA LEU A 184 -6.67 -4.91 16.05
C LEU A 184 -5.40 -4.10 15.70
N VAL A 185 -4.30 -4.77 15.37
CA VAL A 185 -3.03 -4.14 14.98
C VAL A 185 -3.01 -3.84 13.48
N PHE A 186 -3.76 -4.59 12.68
CA PHE A 186 -3.88 -4.38 11.24
C PHE A 186 -5.16 -3.58 10.93
N PRO A 187 -5.05 -2.36 10.38
CA PRO A 187 -6.19 -1.46 10.16
C PRO A 187 -7.22 -1.93 9.12
N CYS A 188 -7.06 -3.12 8.56
CA CYS A 188 -7.97 -3.71 7.57
C CYS A 188 -9.12 -4.53 8.17
N SER A 189 -9.20 -4.69 9.50
CA SER A 189 -10.30 -5.41 10.15
C SER A 189 -11.58 -4.57 10.11
N GLY A 190 -12.34 -4.69 9.04
CA GLY A 190 -13.66 -4.09 8.90
C GLY A 190 -14.69 -4.78 9.80
N ARG A 191 -14.61 -4.55 11.10
CA ARG A 191 -15.70 -4.89 12.01
C ARG A 191 -16.84 -3.91 11.75
N THR A 192 -17.74 -4.25 10.85
CA THR A 192 -19.04 -3.56 10.77
C THR A 192 -19.84 -3.92 12.03
N MET A 193 -19.99 -2.90 12.94
CA MET A 193 -21.10 -2.91 13.88
C MET A 193 -22.41 -2.76 13.14
#